data_68c0d814a093faf401468cbddda64935
#
_entry.id   68c0d814a093faf401468cbddda64935
#
_cell.length_a   1.000
_cell.length_b   1.000
_cell.length_c   1.000
_cell.angle_alpha   90.00
_cell.angle_beta   90.00
_cell.angle_gamma   90.00
#
_symmetry.space_group_name_H-M   'P 1'
#
loop_
_entity.id
_entity.type
_entity.pdbx_description
1 polymer ?
#
loop_
_entity_poly.entity_id
_entity_poly.type
_entity_poly.pdbx_seq_one_letter_code
_entity_poly.pdbx_strand_id
1 'polypeptide(L)'
;MYRRISLTAFVLLFCTSPMVAQENSPDLPADFDEVMPLHHDGKGLGPLSRPITTSSADAQLYFDQGIQLLYAFDPNLAARSFREGWKKDPNCAMCYLGEAWAWGPYLNGPMIASDAPLAYTAVQKARELAEGGKATPVERALINAMAERYEYEHDQGRRRELDEEWAEQINELYAENPRDLDLGYLAGEALMLLQPRREWWEISNPEIQEIHRVLETVLEQDITHPGACHLYVHATERTDVPGKAEACAEYLGNSIPGASHIQHMPSHTFNRIGRWGDAVRGNTEAWHSDLKAEHGEGFAIYPSHNLHMLLFAASNDGQGAAAIQAARNYAAMMDGGSYYQALTLFRFGYFEEILELDNAPQGAIPRGLWDFSKGYASLRTGDEGTARWYLNRVKQGAEEGAGVIRGHSAASILGIVASILEGEILRANSNIREAIDLLERGVELEDGLM
;
A
#
# COMPACT_ATOMS: atom_id res chain seq x y z
N MET A 1 -62.71 -50.00 -31.55
CA MET A 1 -62.38 -48.60 -31.40
C MET A 1 -60.87 -48.50 -31.13
N TYR A 2 -60.03 -48.56 -32.16
CA TYR A 2 -58.56 -48.39 -32.03
C TYR A 2 -58.09 -47.53 -33.18
N ARG A 3 -57.62 -46.34 -32.84
CA ARG A 3 -57.01 -45.38 -33.77
C ARG A 3 -55.54 -45.81 -34.09
N ARG A 4 -55.28 -45.95 -35.37
CA ARG A 4 -53.90 -46.10 -35.89
C ARG A 4 -53.15 -44.76 -35.83
N ILE A 5 -51.97 -44.75 -35.24
CA ILE A 5 -51.01 -43.63 -35.28
C ILE A 5 -50.04 -43.94 -36.39
N SER A 6 -49.97 -43.02 -37.36
CA SER A 6 -49.02 -43.06 -38.47
C SER A 6 -47.65 -42.47 -38.00
N LEU A 7 -46.57 -43.20 -38.14
CA LEU A 7 -45.22 -42.75 -37.84
C LEU A 7 -44.64 -42.08 -39.09
N THR A 8 -44.45 -40.75 -39.03
CA THR A 8 -43.71 -40.01 -40.06
C THR A 8 -42.28 -39.79 -39.54
N ALA A 9 -41.32 -40.41 -40.21
CA ALA A 9 -39.89 -40.25 -39.88
C ALA A 9 -39.40 -38.86 -40.33
N PHE A 10 -38.95 -38.05 -39.35
CA PHE A 10 -38.24 -36.79 -39.60
C PHE A 10 -36.72 -37.08 -39.58
N VAL A 11 -36.09 -36.94 -40.74
CA VAL A 11 -34.64 -36.97 -40.87
C VAL A 11 -34.10 -35.60 -40.43
N LEU A 12 -33.49 -35.52 -39.25
CA LEU A 12 -32.77 -34.35 -38.79
C LEU A 12 -31.33 -34.40 -39.38
N LEU A 13 -31.07 -33.51 -40.35
CA LEU A 13 -29.72 -33.17 -40.76
C LEU A 13 -29.04 -32.41 -39.61
N PHE A 14 -28.07 -33.03 -38.95
CA PHE A 14 -27.17 -32.33 -38.07
C PHE A 14 -26.14 -31.54 -38.90
N CYS A 15 -26.34 -30.24 -39.01
CA CYS A 15 -25.30 -29.31 -39.39
C CYS A 15 -24.33 -29.18 -38.19
N THR A 16 -23.21 -29.86 -38.23
CA THR A 16 -22.07 -29.60 -37.31
C THR A 16 -21.39 -28.33 -37.79
N SER A 17 -21.81 -27.18 -37.27
CA SER A 17 -20.99 -26.00 -37.31
C SER A 17 -19.76 -26.27 -36.42
N PRO A 18 -18.53 -25.93 -36.87
CA PRO A 18 -17.37 -26.00 -35.96
C PRO A 18 -17.64 -25.05 -34.80
N MET A 19 -17.68 -25.57 -33.58
CA MET A 19 -17.56 -24.76 -32.37
C MET A 19 -16.17 -24.11 -32.46
N VAL A 20 -16.15 -22.83 -32.83
CA VAL A 20 -15.02 -21.98 -32.54
C VAL A 20 -14.92 -22.01 -31.02
N ALA A 21 -13.82 -22.55 -30.50
CA ALA A 21 -13.50 -22.45 -29.09
C ALA A 21 -13.53 -20.95 -28.76
N GLN A 22 -14.47 -20.54 -27.93
CA GLN A 22 -14.47 -19.22 -27.35
C GLN A 22 -13.22 -19.22 -26.49
N GLU A 23 -12.15 -18.53 -26.92
CA GLU A 23 -11.01 -18.23 -26.05
C GLU A 23 -11.62 -17.60 -24.79
N ASN A 24 -11.46 -18.29 -23.67
CA ASN A 24 -11.92 -17.78 -22.38
C ASN A 24 -11.10 -16.53 -22.09
N SER A 25 -11.67 -15.36 -22.34
CA SER A 25 -11.10 -14.12 -21.87
C SER A 25 -11.07 -14.16 -20.33
N PRO A 26 -9.96 -13.77 -19.71
CA PRO A 26 -9.89 -13.73 -18.25
C PRO A 26 -11.01 -12.86 -17.67
N ASP A 27 -11.59 -13.28 -16.55
CA ASP A 27 -12.62 -12.51 -15.84
C ASP A 27 -11.98 -11.23 -15.28
N LEU A 28 -12.58 -10.09 -15.62
CA LEU A 28 -12.19 -8.78 -15.13
C LEU A 28 -12.93 -8.42 -13.85
N PRO A 29 -12.36 -7.59 -12.97
CA PRO A 29 -13.10 -6.96 -11.88
C PRO A 29 -14.32 -6.19 -12.42
N ALA A 30 -15.42 -6.16 -11.64
CA ALA A 30 -16.71 -5.61 -12.09
C ALA A 30 -16.65 -4.12 -12.48
N ASP A 31 -15.74 -3.34 -11.87
CA ASP A 31 -15.53 -1.92 -12.16
C ASP A 31 -14.82 -1.65 -13.49
N PHE A 32 -14.29 -2.68 -14.15
CA PHE A 32 -13.68 -2.56 -15.49
C PHE A 32 -14.71 -2.42 -16.62
N ASP A 33 -16.00 -2.63 -16.36
CA ASP A 33 -17.07 -2.32 -17.30
C ASP A 33 -17.33 -0.81 -17.44
N GLU A 34 -16.88 0.00 -16.44
CA GLU A 34 -17.02 1.43 -16.46
C GLU A 34 -15.83 2.10 -17.15
N VAL A 35 -16.09 3.15 -17.94
CA VAL A 35 -15.02 3.93 -18.58
C VAL A 35 -14.23 4.68 -17.52
N MET A 36 -12.91 4.48 -17.49
CA MET A 36 -12.02 5.25 -16.63
C MET A 36 -11.96 6.71 -17.13
N PRO A 37 -12.32 7.71 -16.32
CA PRO A 37 -12.21 9.10 -16.73
C PRO A 37 -10.75 9.54 -16.86
N LEU A 38 -10.48 10.46 -17.77
CA LEU A 38 -9.14 11.05 -17.94
C LEU A 38 -9.01 12.31 -17.07
N HIS A 39 -8.04 12.29 -16.16
CA HIS A 39 -7.78 13.35 -15.18
C HIS A 39 -6.54 14.18 -15.61
N HIS A 40 -6.62 14.93 -16.68
CA HIS A 40 -5.46 15.67 -17.23
C HIS A 40 -5.55 17.20 -17.06
N ASP A 41 -6.50 17.70 -16.30
CA ASP A 41 -6.73 19.15 -16.09
C ASP A 41 -5.83 19.78 -15.02
N GLY A 42 -4.78 19.06 -14.56
CA GLY A 42 -3.85 19.48 -13.52
C GLY A 42 -4.40 19.39 -12.10
N LYS A 43 -5.59 18.80 -11.90
CA LYS A 43 -6.19 18.62 -10.57
C LYS A 43 -5.98 17.22 -10.00
N GLY A 44 -5.75 16.22 -10.84
CA GLY A 44 -5.59 14.83 -10.45
C GLY A 44 -4.18 14.29 -10.68
N LEU A 45 -3.51 14.74 -11.73
CA LEU A 45 -2.20 14.25 -12.15
C LEU A 45 -1.12 15.32 -12.07
N GLY A 46 0.14 14.87 -11.97
CA GLY A 46 1.33 15.68 -12.11
C GLY A 46 1.76 15.87 -13.57
N PRO A 47 2.88 16.58 -13.79
CA PRO A 47 3.38 16.90 -15.14
C PRO A 47 4.14 15.75 -15.81
N LEU A 48 4.32 14.59 -15.13
CA LEU A 48 5.08 13.48 -15.67
C LEU A 48 4.41 12.96 -16.94
N SER A 49 5.20 12.81 -18.01
CA SER A 49 4.80 12.13 -19.23
C SER A 49 5.97 11.31 -19.75
N ARG A 50 5.71 10.04 -20.07
CA ARG A 50 6.64 9.16 -20.77
C ARG A 50 6.18 8.99 -22.21
N PRO A 51 6.88 9.57 -23.21
CA PRO A 51 6.54 9.36 -24.61
C PRO A 51 6.56 7.88 -24.99
N ILE A 52 5.50 7.41 -25.66
CA ILE A 52 5.36 6.03 -26.12
C ILE A 52 5.05 5.98 -27.62
N THR A 53 5.27 4.82 -28.23
CA THR A 53 4.86 4.60 -29.61
C THR A 53 3.35 4.43 -29.70
N THR A 54 2.66 5.50 -30.12
CA THR A 54 1.21 5.53 -30.39
C THR A 54 0.88 6.58 -31.44
N SER A 55 -0.22 6.38 -32.16
CA SER A 55 -0.78 7.39 -33.11
C SER A 55 -1.88 8.24 -32.47
N SER A 56 -2.28 7.94 -31.22
CA SER A 56 -3.39 8.59 -30.53
C SER A 56 -2.91 9.43 -29.35
N ALA A 57 -3.20 10.73 -29.37
CA ALA A 57 -2.91 11.61 -28.25
C ALA A 57 -3.66 11.17 -26.97
N ASP A 58 -4.89 10.66 -27.10
CA ASP A 58 -5.67 10.17 -25.98
C ASP A 58 -5.02 8.92 -25.37
N ALA A 59 -4.47 8.00 -26.20
CA ALA A 59 -3.75 6.84 -25.70
C ALA A 59 -2.50 7.24 -24.91
N GLN A 60 -1.75 8.27 -25.36
CA GLN A 60 -0.63 8.83 -24.61
C GLN A 60 -1.08 9.37 -23.25
N LEU A 61 -2.17 10.15 -23.20
CA LEU A 61 -2.68 10.71 -21.94
C LEU A 61 -3.13 9.64 -20.98
N TYR A 62 -3.81 8.60 -21.45
CA TYR A 62 -4.20 7.44 -20.61
C TYR A 62 -2.98 6.63 -20.14
N PHE A 63 -1.94 6.53 -20.96
CA PHE A 63 -0.69 5.90 -20.54
C PHE A 63 0.00 6.71 -19.43
N ASP A 64 0.08 8.04 -19.59
CA ASP A 64 0.66 8.93 -18.57
C ASP A 64 -0.12 8.91 -17.27
N GLN A 65 -1.46 8.81 -17.33
CA GLN A 65 -2.30 8.59 -16.16
C GLN A 65 -2.00 7.24 -15.49
N GLY A 66 -1.92 6.18 -16.28
CA GLY A 66 -1.65 4.83 -15.78
C GLY A 66 -0.29 4.74 -15.06
N ILE A 67 0.77 5.30 -15.64
CA ILE A 67 2.11 5.25 -15.04
C ILE A 67 2.18 6.07 -13.74
N GLN A 68 1.51 7.23 -13.67
CA GLN A 68 1.44 8.02 -12.45
C GLN A 68 0.67 7.30 -11.34
N LEU A 69 -0.40 6.56 -11.68
CA LEU A 69 -1.16 5.75 -10.74
C LEU A 69 -0.35 4.53 -10.25
N LEU A 70 0.48 3.91 -11.11
CA LEU A 70 1.43 2.89 -10.67
C LEU A 70 2.45 3.45 -9.68
N TYR A 71 3.00 4.65 -9.96
CA TYR A 71 3.90 5.32 -9.03
C TYR A 71 3.22 5.74 -7.73
N ALA A 72 1.89 5.88 -7.74
CA ALA A 72 1.08 6.12 -6.55
C ALA A 72 0.61 4.85 -5.85
N PHE A 73 0.98 3.65 -6.34
CA PHE A 73 0.58 2.35 -5.83
C PHE A 73 -0.93 2.08 -5.90
N ASP A 74 -1.55 2.57 -6.97
CA ASP A 74 -2.92 2.18 -7.35
C ASP A 74 -2.93 1.36 -8.64
N PRO A 75 -2.56 0.07 -8.57
CA PRO A 75 -2.47 -0.78 -9.75
C PRO A 75 -3.83 -1.01 -10.43
N ASN A 76 -4.93 -0.99 -9.68
CA ASN A 76 -6.27 -1.21 -10.25
C ASN A 76 -6.67 -0.04 -11.17
N LEU A 77 -6.60 1.20 -10.69
CA LEU A 77 -6.90 2.37 -11.52
C LEU A 77 -5.87 2.57 -12.63
N ALA A 78 -4.61 2.16 -12.40
CA ALA A 78 -3.60 2.14 -13.44
C ALA A 78 -3.96 1.17 -14.57
N ALA A 79 -4.33 -0.08 -14.26
CA ALA A 79 -4.76 -1.07 -15.25
C ALA A 79 -5.96 -0.58 -16.07
N ARG A 80 -6.95 0.04 -15.42
CA ARG A 80 -8.10 0.66 -16.10
C ARG A 80 -7.67 1.78 -17.05
N SER A 81 -6.73 2.63 -16.62
CA SER A 81 -6.20 3.71 -17.44
C SER A 81 -5.46 3.17 -18.68
N PHE A 82 -4.58 2.21 -18.52
CA PHE A 82 -3.88 1.57 -19.66
C PHE A 82 -4.86 0.88 -20.61
N ARG A 83 -5.91 0.27 -20.08
CA ARG A 83 -6.98 -0.34 -20.86
C ARG A 83 -7.73 0.67 -21.70
N GLU A 84 -8.07 1.82 -21.18
CA GLU A 84 -8.62 2.92 -21.98
C GLU A 84 -7.61 3.38 -23.05
N GLY A 85 -6.33 3.41 -22.73
CA GLY A 85 -5.26 3.76 -23.68
C GLY A 85 -5.27 2.86 -24.91
N TRP A 86 -5.27 1.51 -24.75
CA TRP A 86 -5.30 0.63 -25.93
C TRP A 86 -6.68 0.56 -26.61
N LYS A 87 -7.79 0.91 -25.93
CA LYS A 87 -9.07 1.13 -26.58
C LYS A 87 -9.05 2.34 -27.53
N LYS A 88 -8.24 3.38 -27.19
CA LYS A 88 -8.02 4.56 -28.08
C LYS A 88 -7.05 4.28 -29.21
N ASP A 89 -6.05 3.43 -29.00
CA ASP A 89 -5.14 2.94 -30.04
C ASP A 89 -4.86 1.44 -29.84
N PRO A 90 -5.57 0.54 -30.55
CA PRO A 90 -5.36 -0.91 -30.46
C PRO A 90 -3.95 -1.37 -30.90
N ASN A 91 -3.14 -0.49 -31.47
CA ASN A 91 -1.74 -0.77 -31.83
C ASN A 91 -0.74 -0.25 -30.77
N CYS A 92 -1.21 0.35 -29.69
CA CYS A 92 -0.36 0.84 -28.60
C CYS A 92 0.21 -0.32 -27.79
N ALA A 93 1.36 -0.87 -28.20
CA ALA A 93 2.03 -1.97 -27.49
C ALA A 93 2.34 -1.60 -26.02
N MET A 94 2.76 -0.36 -25.76
CA MET A 94 3.08 0.13 -24.43
C MET A 94 1.86 0.25 -23.52
N CYS A 95 0.65 0.50 -24.07
CA CYS A 95 -0.57 0.50 -23.26
C CYS A 95 -0.92 -0.90 -22.76
N TYR A 96 -0.72 -1.93 -23.56
CA TYR A 96 -0.86 -3.33 -23.11
C TYR A 96 0.23 -3.73 -22.13
N LEU A 97 1.47 -3.27 -22.32
CA LEU A 97 2.55 -3.47 -21.36
C LEU A 97 2.20 -2.86 -20.00
N GLY A 98 1.70 -1.61 -19.99
CA GLY A 98 1.31 -0.93 -18.77
C GLY A 98 0.22 -1.69 -18.00
N GLU A 99 -0.80 -2.21 -18.71
CA GLU A 99 -1.82 -3.05 -18.10
C GLU A 99 -1.24 -4.33 -17.50
N ALA A 100 -0.31 -5.00 -18.21
CA ALA A 100 0.38 -6.17 -17.68
C ALA A 100 1.20 -5.86 -16.43
N TRP A 101 1.91 -4.72 -16.42
CA TRP A 101 2.66 -4.27 -15.25
C TRP A 101 1.75 -4.03 -14.05
N ALA A 102 0.59 -3.39 -14.27
CA ALA A 102 -0.37 -3.10 -13.21
C ALA A 102 -0.95 -4.36 -12.53
N TRP A 103 -1.05 -5.47 -13.25
CA TRP A 103 -1.47 -6.77 -12.69
C TRP A 103 -0.34 -7.55 -12.01
N GLY A 104 0.90 -7.07 -12.13
CA GLY A 104 2.07 -7.70 -11.52
C GLY A 104 2.19 -7.46 -10.02
N PRO A 105 3.15 -8.15 -9.36
CA PRO A 105 3.49 -7.85 -7.98
C PRO A 105 4.12 -6.46 -7.87
N TYR A 106 3.81 -5.75 -6.81
CA TYR A 106 4.39 -4.45 -6.44
C TYR A 106 4.70 -4.42 -4.95
N LEU A 107 5.35 -3.35 -4.46
CA LEU A 107 5.86 -3.30 -3.10
C LEU A 107 4.80 -3.51 -1.99
N ASN A 108 3.55 -3.10 -2.22
CA ASN A 108 2.48 -3.23 -1.23
C ASN A 108 1.53 -4.42 -1.46
N GLY A 109 1.72 -5.19 -2.53
CA GLY A 109 0.86 -6.33 -2.83
C GLY A 109 1.53 -7.43 -3.65
N PRO A 110 1.42 -8.70 -3.25
CA PRO A 110 1.83 -9.81 -4.10
C PRO A 110 0.85 -9.93 -5.28
N MET A 111 1.29 -10.56 -6.35
CA MET A 111 0.41 -11.03 -7.40
C MET A 111 -0.53 -12.11 -6.87
N ILE A 112 -1.82 -12.03 -7.19
CA ILE A 112 -2.81 -13.05 -6.83
C ILE A 112 -3.20 -13.89 -8.06
N ALA A 113 -3.81 -15.05 -7.81
CA ALA A 113 -4.11 -16.01 -8.88
C ALA A 113 -5.03 -15.46 -9.98
N SER A 114 -5.94 -14.56 -9.64
CA SER A 114 -6.83 -13.89 -10.61
C SER A 114 -6.12 -12.93 -11.55
N ASP A 115 -4.97 -12.39 -11.15
CA ASP A 115 -4.26 -11.35 -11.90
C ASP A 115 -3.32 -11.97 -12.96
N ALA A 116 -2.86 -13.20 -12.73
CA ALA A 116 -1.90 -13.88 -13.62
C ALA A 116 -2.39 -14.00 -15.07
N PRO A 117 -3.60 -14.50 -15.36
CA PRO A 117 -4.08 -14.56 -16.73
C PRO A 117 -4.29 -13.17 -17.35
N LEU A 118 -4.58 -12.13 -16.55
CA LEU A 118 -4.73 -10.75 -17.03
C LEU A 118 -3.37 -10.18 -17.45
N ALA A 119 -2.36 -10.29 -16.57
CA ALA A 119 -1.00 -9.84 -16.85
C ALA A 119 -0.42 -10.56 -18.08
N TYR A 120 -0.53 -11.90 -18.12
CA TYR A 120 -0.05 -12.72 -19.22
C TYR A 120 -0.70 -12.35 -20.54
N THR A 121 -2.04 -12.25 -20.57
CA THR A 121 -2.76 -11.93 -21.81
C THR A 121 -2.38 -10.56 -22.35
N ALA A 122 -2.29 -9.56 -21.48
CA ALA A 122 -1.91 -8.20 -21.85
C ALA A 122 -0.46 -8.16 -22.38
N VAL A 123 0.51 -8.78 -21.70
CA VAL A 123 1.91 -8.73 -22.15
C VAL A 123 2.13 -9.54 -23.44
N GLN A 124 1.44 -10.66 -23.66
CA GLN A 124 1.53 -11.39 -24.93
C GLN A 124 1.00 -10.53 -26.09
N LYS A 125 -0.07 -9.75 -25.86
CA LYS A 125 -0.56 -8.81 -26.88
C LYS A 125 0.42 -7.67 -27.14
N ALA A 126 1.08 -7.14 -26.10
CA ALA A 126 2.14 -6.16 -26.27
C ALA A 126 3.29 -6.71 -27.12
N ARG A 127 3.72 -7.96 -26.86
CA ARG A 127 4.79 -8.65 -27.59
C ARG A 127 4.43 -8.86 -29.06
N GLU A 128 3.23 -9.36 -29.36
CA GLU A 128 2.72 -9.49 -30.73
C GLU A 128 2.84 -8.17 -31.52
N LEU A 129 2.38 -7.07 -30.90
CA LEU A 129 2.42 -5.74 -31.52
C LEU A 129 3.87 -5.23 -31.70
N ALA A 130 4.73 -5.46 -30.72
CA ALA A 130 6.14 -5.06 -30.80
C ALA A 130 6.89 -5.81 -31.91
N GLU A 131 6.64 -7.11 -32.08
CA GLU A 131 7.15 -7.94 -33.18
C GLU A 131 6.61 -7.45 -34.54
N GLY A 132 5.36 -6.97 -34.57
CA GLY A 132 4.71 -6.32 -35.71
C GLY A 132 5.21 -4.88 -36.01
N GLY A 133 6.27 -4.42 -35.34
CA GLY A 133 6.90 -3.11 -35.59
C GLY A 133 6.15 -1.93 -34.95
N LYS A 134 5.35 -2.17 -33.90
CA LYS A 134 4.58 -1.14 -33.17
C LYS A 134 5.28 -0.66 -31.90
N ALA A 135 6.59 -0.81 -31.81
CA ALA A 135 7.40 -0.40 -30.68
C ALA A 135 8.82 0.00 -31.14
N THR A 136 9.44 0.92 -30.42
CA THR A 136 10.87 1.22 -30.56
C THR A 136 11.72 0.05 -30.10
N PRO A 137 13.03 0.00 -30.42
CA PRO A 137 13.90 -1.06 -29.90
C PRO A 137 13.91 -1.18 -28.37
N VAL A 138 13.90 -0.07 -27.64
CA VAL A 138 13.89 -0.04 -26.18
C VAL A 138 12.53 -0.51 -25.62
N GLU A 139 11.42 -0.03 -26.19
CA GLU A 139 10.08 -0.50 -25.80
C GLU A 139 9.93 -2.01 -26.04
N ARG A 140 10.42 -2.51 -27.16
CA ARG A 140 10.39 -3.96 -27.47
C ARG A 140 11.22 -4.76 -26.49
N ALA A 141 12.41 -4.27 -26.11
CA ALA A 141 13.24 -4.94 -25.11
C ALA A 141 12.53 -4.99 -23.75
N LEU A 142 11.92 -3.87 -23.31
CA LEU A 142 11.12 -3.81 -22.08
C LEU A 142 9.91 -4.75 -22.12
N ILE A 143 9.17 -4.79 -23.24
CA ILE A 143 8.04 -5.70 -23.43
C ILE A 143 8.48 -7.17 -23.33
N ASN A 144 9.61 -7.52 -23.95
CA ASN A 144 10.11 -8.89 -23.88
C ASN A 144 10.53 -9.28 -22.47
N ALA A 145 11.25 -8.40 -21.77
CA ALA A 145 11.61 -8.63 -20.36
C ALA A 145 10.39 -8.81 -19.47
N MET A 146 9.36 -7.97 -19.64
CA MET A 146 8.12 -8.08 -18.88
C MET A 146 7.35 -9.37 -19.22
N ALA A 147 7.44 -9.87 -20.46
CA ALA A 147 6.77 -11.10 -20.88
C ALA A 147 7.30 -12.35 -20.17
N GLU A 148 8.56 -12.37 -19.80
CA GLU A 148 9.16 -13.48 -19.05
C GLU A 148 8.76 -13.45 -17.55
N ARG A 149 8.23 -12.34 -17.06
CA ARG A 149 7.77 -12.18 -15.68
C ARG A 149 6.46 -12.93 -15.39
N TYR A 150 5.66 -13.28 -16.41
CA TYR A 150 4.30 -13.78 -16.24
C TYR A 150 4.05 -15.12 -16.91
N GLU A 151 3.39 -16.02 -16.18
CA GLU A 151 2.76 -17.24 -16.68
C GLU A 151 1.25 -17.11 -16.60
N TYR A 152 0.50 -17.82 -17.47
CA TYR A 152 -0.97 -17.74 -17.49
C TYR A 152 -1.58 -18.26 -16.19
N GLU A 153 -1.03 -19.33 -15.64
CA GLU A 153 -1.46 -19.90 -14.35
C GLU A 153 -0.51 -19.42 -13.26
N HIS A 154 -1.08 -18.90 -12.16
CA HIS A 154 -0.27 -18.47 -11.02
C HIS A 154 0.31 -19.66 -10.28
N ASP A 155 1.61 -19.78 -10.24
CA ASP A 155 2.35 -20.70 -9.37
C ASP A 155 3.21 -19.93 -8.35
N GLN A 156 2.78 -19.96 -7.10
CA GLN A 156 3.53 -19.30 -6.01
C GLN A 156 4.95 -19.86 -5.86
N GLY A 157 5.17 -21.13 -6.20
CA GLY A 157 6.50 -21.75 -6.14
C GLY A 157 7.47 -21.19 -7.16
N ARG A 158 6.97 -20.72 -8.32
CA ARG A 158 7.77 -20.14 -9.39
C ARG A 158 7.91 -18.62 -9.32
N ARG A 159 7.09 -17.95 -8.51
CA ARG A 159 7.06 -16.48 -8.47
C ARG A 159 8.45 -15.89 -8.21
N ARG A 160 9.22 -16.47 -7.32
CA ARG A 160 10.57 -15.99 -6.98
C ARG A 160 11.52 -16.08 -8.18
N GLU A 161 11.51 -17.18 -8.91
CA GLU A 161 12.34 -17.39 -10.10
C GLU A 161 12.01 -16.36 -11.20
N LEU A 162 10.71 -16.15 -11.47
CA LEU A 162 10.24 -15.16 -12.45
C LEU A 162 10.59 -13.72 -12.04
N ASP A 163 10.57 -13.40 -10.75
CA ASP A 163 10.99 -12.09 -10.26
C ASP A 163 12.51 -11.89 -10.33
N GLU A 164 13.31 -12.97 -10.16
CA GLU A 164 14.76 -12.94 -10.35
C GLU A 164 15.13 -12.73 -11.82
N GLU A 165 14.50 -13.44 -12.74
CA GLU A 165 14.68 -13.26 -14.19
C GLU A 165 14.30 -11.85 -14.64
N TRP A 166 13.16 -11.34 -14.14
CA TRP A 166 12.75 -9.97 -14.39
C TRP A 166 13.77 -8.96 -13.88
N ALA A 167 14.25 -9.12 -12.64
CA ALA A 167 15.22 -8.19 -12.05
C ALA A 167 16.55 -8.18 -12.83
N GLU A 168 17.03 -9.34 -13.28
CA GLU A 168 18.23 -9.44 -14.13
C GLU A 168 18.04 -8.66 -15.43
N GLN A 169 16.98 -8.95 -16.19
CA GLN A 169 16.74 -8.36 -17.50
C GLN A 169 16.50 -6.84 -17.44
N ILE A 170 15.74 -6.36 -16.46
CA ILE A 170 15.45 -4.93 -16.35
C ILE A 170 16.68 -4.12 -15.89
N ASN A 171 17.54 -4.69 -15.05
CA ASN A 171 18.79 -4.07 -14.65
C ASN A 171 19.79 -4.01 -15.82
N GLU A 172 19.88 -5.05 -16.63
CA GLU A 172 20.67 -5.04 -17.87
C GLU A 172 20.15 -3.97 -18.85
N LEU A 173 18.84 -3.93 -19.08
CA LEU A 173 18.23 -2.94 -19.96
C LEU A 173 18.45 -1.49 -19.46
N TYR A 174 18.37 -1.25 -18.15
CA TYR A 174 18.71 0.05 -17.58
C TYR A 174 20.20 0.38 -17.74
N ALA A 175 21.10 -0.59 -17.55
CA ALA A 175 22.53 -0.37 -17.76
C ALA A 175 22.88 0.03 -19.22
N GLU A 176 22.15 -0.52 -20.19
CA GLU A 176 22.26 -0.12 -21.59
C GLU A 176 21.63 1.24 -21.91
N ASN A 177 20.63 1.66 -21.10
CA ASN A 177 19.87 2.89 -21.31
C ASN A 177 19.82 3.77 -20.03
N PRO A 178 20.97 4.20 -19.48
CA PRO A 178 21.05 4.79 -18.14
C PRO A 178 20.40 6.20 -18.02
N ARG A 179 19.93 6.77 -19.14
CA ARG A 179 19.17 8.03 -19.16
C ARG A 179 17.65 7.82 -19.15
N ASP A 180 17.18 6.60 -19.31
CA ASP A 180 15.76 6.26 -19.17
C ASP A 180 15.46 6.06 -17.69
N LEU A 181 14.92 7.09 -17.05
CA LEU A 181 14.70 7.12 -15.60
C LEU A 181 13.60 6.15 -15.17
N ASP A 182 12.61 5.88 -16.03
CA ASP A 182 11.56 4.90 -15.75
C ASP A 182 12.13 3.46 -15.76
N LEU A 183 13.12 3.16 -16.63
CA LEU A 183 13.84 1.88 -16.55
C LEU A 183 14.62 1.78 -15.24
N GLY A 184 15.22 2.89 -14.78
CA GLY A 184 15.89 2.95 -13.49
C GLY A 184 14.93 2.75 -12.30
N TYR A 185 13.73 3.31 -12.37
CA TYR A 185 12.67 3.04 -11.40
C TYR A 185 12.32 1.56 -11.37
N LEU A 186 12.04 0.94 -12.54
CA LEU A 186 11.71 -0.48 -12.65
C LEU A 186 12.83 -1.39 -12.14
N ALA A 187 14.08 -1.04 -12.42
CA ALA A 187 15.24 -1.77 -11.93
C ALA A 187 15.33 -1.72 -10.39
N GLY A 188 15.12 -0.54 -9.80
CA GLY A 188 15.07 -0.37 -8.34
C GLY A 188 13.91 -1.12 -7.70
N GLU A 189 12.70 -1.04 -8.28
CA GLU A 189 11.52 -1.80 -7.82
C GLU A 189 11.77 -3.31 -7.86
N ALA A 190 12.30 -3.81 -8.97
CA ALA A 190 12.59 -5.24 -9.15
C ALA A 190 13.56 -5.75 -8.08
N LEU A 191 14.64 -5.03 -7.80
CA LEU A 191 15.58 -5.37 -6.74
C LEU A 191 14.92 -5.34 -5.35
N MET A 192 14.06 -4.36 -5.07
CA MET A 192 13.31 -4.29 -3.80
C MET A 192 12.37 -5.48 -3.63
N LEU A 193 11.69 -5.93 -4.68
CA LEU A 193 10.78 -7.07 -4.64
C LEU A 193 11.51 -8.39 -4.35
N LEU A 194 12.77 -8.50 -4.68
CA LEU A 194 13.60 -9.66 -4.34
C LEU A 194 13.96 -9.74 -2.85
N GLN A 195 13.88 -8.64 -2.11
CA GLN A 195 14.25 -8.61 -0.71
C GLN A 195 13.01 -8.75 0.20
N PRO A 196 13.10 -9.56 1.26
CA PRO A 196 12.06 -9.56 2.29
C PRO A 196 11.87 -8.15 2.85
N ARG A 197 10.62 -7.68 2.97
CA ARG A 197 10.34 -6.30 3.41
C ARG A 197 11.05 -5.90 4.72
N ARG A 198 11.31 -6.84 5.61
CA ARG A 198 12.02 -6.60 6.88
C ARG A 198 13.50 -6.28 6.69
N GLU A 199 14.09 -6.67 5.57
CA GLU A 199 15.51 -6.52 5.26
C GLU A 199 15.81 -5.25 4.45
N TRP A 200 14.81 -4.55 3.92
CA TRP A 200 15.00 -3.35 3.10
C TRP A 200 15.82 -2.25 3.77
N TRP A 201 15.92 -2.29 5.08
CA TRP A 201 16.60 -1.25 5.88
C TRP A 201 17.93 -1.71 6.48
N GLU A 202 18.37 -2.92 6.13
CA GLU A 202 19.66 -3.45 6.55
C GLU A 202 20.75 -2.94 5.59
N ILE A 203 21.14 -1.67 5.76
CA ILE A 203 22.08 -0.96 4.85
C ILE A 203 23.51 -1.54 4.82
N SER A 204 23.84 -2.49 5.73
CA SER A 204 25.09 -3.26 5.67
C SER A 204 25.03 -4.37 4.60
N ASN A 205 23.85 -4.76 4.14
CA ASN A 205 23.66 -5.78 3.11
C ASN A 205 23.99 -5.18 1.72
N PRO A 206 24.92 -5.80 0.95
CA PRO A 206 25.29 -5.33 -0.39
C PRO A 206 24.09 -5.23 -1.37
N GLU A 207 23.10 -6.11 -1.25
CA GLU A 207 21.89 -6.08 -2.10
C GLU A 207 21.04 -4.85 -1.82
N ILE A 208 20.94 -4.44 -0.55
CA ILE A 208 20.24 -3.21 -0.18
C ILE A 208 21.05 -1.97 -0.62
N GLN A 209 22.37 -2.01 -0.54
CA GLN A 209 23.22 -0.94 -1.07
C GLN A 209 23.04 -0.77 -2.58
N GLU A 210 22.85 -1.86 -3.32
CA GLU A 210 22.59 -1.82 -4.76
C GLU A 210 21.23 -1.15 -5.06
N ILE A 211 20.18 -1.45 -4.29
CA ILE A 211 18.88 -0.76 -4.40
C ILE A 211 19.06 0.75 -4.21
N HIS A 212 19.76 1.16 -3.15
CA HIS A 212 20.04 2.58 -2.90
C HIS A 212 20.81 3.19 -4.07
N ARG A 213 21.88 2.53 -4.55
CA ARG A 213 22.70 3.02 -5.66
C ARG A 213 21.87 3.23 -6.94
N VAL A 214 20.99 2.30 -7.29
CA VAL A 214 20.14 2.41 -8.49
C VAL A 214 19.19 3.59 -8.35
N LEU A 215 18.48 3.70 -7.23
CA LEU A 215 17.52 4.79 -7.00
C LEU A 215 18.22 6.15 -6.90
N GLU A 216 19.34 6.24 -6.18
CA GLU A 216 20.15 7.46 -6.08
C GLU A 216 20.67 7.90 -7.46
N THR A 217 21.08 6.96 -8.34
CA THR A 217 21.49 7.27 -9.71
C THR A 217 20.36 7.90 -10.55
N VAL A 218 19.13 7.45 -10.37
CA VAL A 218 17.94 8.07 -11.00
C VAL A 218 17.72 9.47 -10.45
N LEU A 219 17.73 9.62 -9.13
CA LEU A 219 17.44 10.87 -8.42
C LEU A 219 18.53 11.93 -8.61
N GLU A 220 19.78 11.54 -8.81
CA GLU A 220 20.88 12.45 -9.18
C GLU A 220 20.65 13.07 -10.57
N GLN A 221 20.00 12.36 -11.49
CA GLN A 221 19.66 12.87 -12.80
C GLN A 221 18.40 13.73 -12.77
N ASP A 222 17.38 13.30 -12.02
CA ASP A 222 16.14 14.05 -11.85
C ASP A 222 15.49 13.75 -10.49
N ILE A 223 15.68 14.65 -9.52
CA ILE A 223 15.05 14.59 -8.21
C ILE A 223 13.52 14.70 -8.27
N THR A 224 12.97 15.09 -9.42
CA THR A 224 11.52 15.24 -9.61
C THR A 224 10.87 14.01 -10.24
N HIS A 225 11.53 12.85 -10.25
CA HIS A 225 10.94 11.60 -10.68
C HIS A 225 10.06 11.00 -9.56
N PRO A 226 8.71 11.04 -9.65
CA PRO A 226 7.84 10.70 -8.53
C PRO A 226 7.94 9.24 -8.11
N GLY A 227 8.06 8.30 -9.06
CA GLY A 227 8.21 6.88 -8.75
C GLY A 227 9.51 6.59 -8.00
N ALA A 228 10.65 7.12 -8.46
CA ALA A 228 11.93 6.92 -7.80
C ALA A 228 11.95 7.54 -6.39
N CYS A 229 11.38 8.74 -6.21
CA CYS A 229 11.22 9.35 -4.90
C CYS A 229 10.36 8.50 -3.97
N HIS A 230 9.24 7.93 -4.47
CA HIS A 230 8.38 7.07 -3.69
C HIS A 230 9.11 5.83 -3.18
N LEU A 231 9.82 5.11 -4.09
CA LEU A 231 10.63 3.96 -3.69
C LEU A 231 11.73 4.34 -2.70
N TYR A 232 12.39 5.48 -2.91
CA TYR A 232 13.51 5.90 -2.07
C TYR A 232 13.09 6.31 -0.66
N VAL A 233 11.88 6.89 -0.50
CA VAL A 233 11.26 7.07 0.81
C VAL A 233 11.10 5.73 1.52
N HIS A 234 10.55 4.71 0.85
CA HIS A 234 10.40 3.38 1.42
C HIS A 234 11.73 2.68 1.71
N ALA A 235 12.74 2.85 0.85
CA ALA A 235 14.06 2.26 1.04
C ALA A 235 14.82 2.86 2.24
N THR A 236 14.48 4.09 2.65
CA THR A 236 15.21 4.82 3.71
C THR A 236 14.43 4.97 5.01
N GLU A 237 13.10 4.87 5.00
CA GLU A 237 12.20 5.26 6.12
C GLU A 237 12.55 4.64 7.49
N ARG A 238 13.13 3.44 7.53
CA ARG A 238 13.49 2.75 8.78
C ARG A 238 14.98 2.54 8.97
N THR A 239 15.82 3.05 8.07
CA THR A 239 17.27 3.07 8.24
C THR A 239 17.67 4.06 9.35
N ASP A 240 18.93 4.06 9.71
CA ASP A 240 19.54 5.07 10.60
C ASP A 240 19.79 6.43 9.90
N VAL A 241 19.54 6.51 8.58
CA VAL A 241 19.76 7.70 7.76
C VAL A 241 18.50 8.13 6.97
N PRO A 242 17.31 8.21 7.59
CA PRO A 242 16.05 8.50 6.88
C PRO A 242 16.05 9.87 6.19
N GLY A 243 16.89 10.81 6.67
CA GLY A 243 17.07 12.15 6.08
C GLY A 243 17.63 12.15 4.66
N LYS A 244 18.18 11.04 4.16
CA LYS A 244 18.59 10.93 2.76
C LYS A 244 17.45 11.16 1.78
N ALA A 245 16.21 10.80 2.15
CA ALA A 245 15.01 11.01 1.32
C ALA A 245 14.32 12.37 1.58
N GLU A 246 14.91 13.31 2.33
CA GLU A 246 14.25 14.58 2.65
C GLU A 246 13.89 15.38 1.39
N ALA A 247 14.79 15.48 0.41
CA ALA A 247 14.53 16.16 -0.86
C ALA A 247 13.39 15.50 -1.66
N CYS A 248 13.33 14.17 -1.66
CA CYS A 248 12.20 13.42 -2.23
C CYS A 248 10.90 13.71 -1.49
N ALA A 249 10.91 13.72 -0.16
CA ALA A 249 9.74 14.03 0.64
C ALA A 249 9.22 15.45 0.39
N GLU A 250 10.09 16.44 0.22
CA GLU A 250 9.68 17.81 -0.10
C GLU A 250 9.01 17.94 -1.48
N TYR A 251 9.46 17.15 -2.46
CA TYR A 251 8.90 17.14 -3.82
C TYR A 251 7.60 16.32 -3.91
N LEU A 252 7.61 15.11 -3.32
CA LEU A 252 6.66 14.05 -3.62
C LEU A 252 5.20 14.43 -3.32
N GLY A 253 4.94 15.12 -2.21
CA GLY A 253 3.59 15.49 -1.77
C GLY A 253 2.78 16.31 -2.78
N ASN A 254 3.44 16.98 -3.72
CA ASN A 254 2.79 17.77 -4.77
C ASN A 254 2.98 17.19 -6.18
N SER A 255 3.66 16.05 -6.31
CA SER A 255 4.04 15.48 -7.62
C SER A 255 2.84 14.91 -8.38
N ILE A 256 1.88 14.29 -7.67
CA ILE A 256 0.62 13.77 -8.21
C ILE A 256 -0.52 14.26 -7.31
N PRO A 257 -1.03 15.48 -7.53
CA PRO A 257 -1.86 16.19 -6.55
C PRO A 257 -3.19 15.52 -6.18
N GLY A 258 -3.72 14.65 -7.05
CA GLY A 258 -4.96 13.91 -6.80
C GLY A 258 -4.76 12.57 -6.11
N ALA A 259 -3.52 12.08 -5.98
CA ALA A 259 -3.23 10.78 -5.40
C ALA A 259 -2.94 10.93 -3.89
N SER A 260 -3.90 10.58 -3.05
CA SER A 260 -3.80 10.76 -1.60
C SER A 260 -2.58 10.07 -0.99
N HIS A 261 -2.22 8.87 -1.47
CA HIS A 261 -1.04 8.16 -0.99
C HIS A 261 0.27 8.92 -1.27
N ILE A 262 0.38 9.59 -2.43
CA ILE A 262 1.56 10.39 -2.76
C ILE A 262 1.67 11.63 -1.84
N GLN A 263 0.56 12.24 -1.48
CA GLN A 263 0.54 13.36 -0.51
C GLN A 263 0.93 12.90 0.91
N HIS A 264 0.56 11.67 1.28
CA HIS A 264 0.91 11.06 2.54
C HIS A 264 2.39 10.64 2.63
N MET A 265 3.00 10.17 1.53
CA MET A 265 4.34 9.56 1.52
C MET A 265 5.46 10.38 2.17
N PRO A 266 5.52 11.73 2.02
CA PRO A 266 6.51 12.55 2.74
C PRO A 266 6.54 12.33 4.25
N SER A 267 5.40 11.98 4.85
CA SER A 267 5.29 11.79 6.29
C SER A 267 6.13 10.62 6.83
N HIS A 268 6.44 9.63 6.00
CA HIS A 268 7.35 8.54 6.38
C HIS A 268 8.75 9.06 6.72
N THR A 269 9.30 9.95 5.89
CA THR A 269 10.57 10.62 6.16
C THR A 269 10.44 11.66 7.26
N PHE A 270 9.43 12.56 7.17
CA PHE A 270 9.27 13.66 8.11
C PHE A 270 9.07 13.20 9.55
N ASN A 271 8.33 12.13 9.79
CA ASN A 271 8.19 11.52 11.12
C ASN A 271 9.53 11.04 11.68
N ARG A 272 10.44 10.55 10.85
CA ARG A 272 11.72 10.01 11.25
C ARG A 272 12.78 11.08 11.56
N ILE A 273 12.66 12.24 10.91
CA ILE A 273 13.59 13.37 11.10
C ILE A 273 13.03 14.46 12.01
N GLY A 274 11.87 14.22 12.65
CA GLY A 274 11.28 15.13 13.64
C GLY A 274 10.51 16.32 13.03
N ARG A 275 10.24 16.32 11.73
CA ARG A 275 9.42 17.33 11.03
C ARG A 275 7.92 17.00 11.15
N TRP A 276 7.44 16.88 12.40
CA TRP A 276 6.07 16.40 12.69
C TRP A 276 4.98 17.27 12.06
N GLY A 277 5.13 18.60 12.09
CA GLY A 277 4.18 19.55 11.50
C GLY A 277 4.02 19.36 9.98
N ASP A 278 5.12 19.04 9.27
CA ASP A 278 5.10 18.73 7.83
C ASP A 278 4.40 17.39 7.58
N ALA A 279 4.62 16.40 8.44
CA ALA A 279 3.92 15.12 8.38
C ALA A 279 2.41 15.27 8.62
N VAL A 280 1.99 16.12 9.57
CA VAL A 280 0.57 16.45 9.81
C VAL A 280 -0.03 17.11 8.56
N ARG A 281 0.66 18.06 7.95
CA ARG A 281 0.17 18.75 6.74
C ARG A 281 -0.06 17.75 5.61
N GLY A 282 0.95 16.95 5.25
CA GLY A 282 0.85 15.98 4.15
C GLY A 282 -0.28 14.97 4.35
N ASN A 283 -0.44 14.43 5.58
CA ASN A 283 -1.53 13.49 5.86
C ASN A 283 -2.91 14.18 5.91
N THR A 284 -2.98 15.46 6.26
CA THR A 284 -4.23 16.23 6.20
C THR A 284 -4.65 16.47 4.75
N GLU A 285 -3.70 16.79 3.87
CA GLU A 285 -3.93 16.92 2.44
C GLU A 285 -4.37 15.59 1.83
N ALA A 286 -3.71 14.49 2.19
CA ALA A 286 -4.08 13.13 1.79
C ALA A 286 -5.51 12.79 2.18
N TRP A 287 -5.88 13.02 3.43
CA TRP A 287 -7.24 12.78 3.91
C TRP A 287 -8.30 13.64 3.17
N HIS A 288 -7.97 14.90 2.87
CA HIS A 288 -8.86 15.73 2.07
C HIS A 288 -9.01 15.23 0.63
N SER A 289 -7.95 14.66 0.05
CA SER A 289 -8.01 14.04 -1.28
C SER A 289 -8.81 12.74 -1.27
N ASP A 290 -8.71 11.93 -0.20
CA ASP A 290 -9.57 10.75 -0.01
C ASP A 290 -11.06 11.14 -0.02
N LEU A 291 -11.43 12.21 0.72
CA LEU A 291 -12.81 12.72 0.76
C LEU A 291 -13.28 13.29 -0.60
N LYS A 292 -12.40 13.95 -1.36
CA LYS A 292 -12.74 14.46 -2.70
C LYS A 292 -12.94 13.32 -3.70
N ALA A 293 -12.20 12.23 -3.56
CA ALA A 293 -12.33 11.05 -4.41
C ALA A 293 -13.73 10.40 -4.30
N GLU A 294 -14.40 10.48 -3.13
CA GLU A 294 -15.80 10.06 -2.97
C GLU A 294 -16.76 10.84 -3.90
N HIS A 295 -16.34 12.01 -4.39
CA HIS A 295 -17.10 12.85 -5.32
C HIS A 295 -16.51 12.85 -6.75
N GLY A 296 -15.61 11.91 -7.05
CA GLY A 296 -15.00 11.75 -8.37
C GLY A 296 -13.85 12.73 -8.65
N GLU A 297 -13.26 13.34 -7.64
CA GLU A 297 -12.12 14.26 -7.77
C GLU A 297 -10.84 13.63 -7.20
N GLY A 298 -9.96 13.11 -8.06
CA GLY A 298 -8.70 12.47 -7.65
C GLY A 298 -8.86 10.99 -7.28
N PHE A 299 -7.94 10.48 -6.47
CA PHE A 299 -7.76 9.06 -6.22
C PHE A 299 -7.55 8.81 -4.72
N ALA A 300 -8.47 8.06 -4.10
CA ALA A 300 -8.35 7.64 -2.70
C ALA A 300 -7.52 6.36 -2.62
N ILE A 301 -6.29 6.50 -2.12
CA ILE A 301 -5.33 5.40 -2.02
C ILE A 301 -4.94 5.21 -0.56
N TYR A 302 -5.30 4.08 0.03
CA TYR A 302 -5.06 3.72 1.43
C TYR A 302 -5.60 4.72 2.48
N PRO A 303 -6.87 5.18 2.41
CA PRO A 303 -7.38 6.24 3.28
C PRO A 303 -7.28 5.92 4.78
N SER A 304 -7.45 4.66 5.18
CA SER A 304 -7.26 4.24 6.58
C SER A 304 -5.80 4.39 7.03
N HIS A 305 -4.83 4.12 6.14
CA HIS A 305 -3.42 4.30 6.43
C HIS A 305 -3.06 5.79 6.57
N ASN A 306 -3.58 6.63 5.67
CA ASN A 306 -3.40 8.10 5.72
C ASN A 306 -3.91 8.68 7.05
N LEU A 307 -5.11 8.27 7.48
CA LEU A 307 -5.68 8.65 8.79
C LEU A 307 -4.83 8.14 9.97
N HIS A 308 -4.35 6.91 9.91
CA HIS A 308 -3.48 6.35 10.94
C HIS A 308 -2.19 7.15 11.08
N MET A 309 -1.56 7.54 9.97
CA MET A 309 -0.36 8.36 9.99
C MET A 309 -0.64 9.79 10.44
N LEU A 310 -1.82 10.35 10.09
CA LEU A 310 -2.25 11.67 10.58
C LEU A 310 -2.39 11.67 12.11
N LEU A 311 -3.12 10.69 12.67
CA LEU A 311 -3.29 10.63 14.13
C LEU A 311 -1.95 10.43 14.85
N PHE A 312 -1.02 9.66 14.27
CA PHE A 312 0.31 9.44 14.82
C PHE A 312 1.14 10.73 14.79
N ALA A 313 1.28 11.36 13.62
CA ALA A 313 2.05 12.60 13.46
C ALA A 313 1.51 13.73 14.35
N ALA A 314 0.19 13.97 14.33
CA ALA A 314 -0.47 14.99 15.15
C ALA A 314 -0.33 14.71 16.65
N SER A 315 -0.33 13.43 17.05
CA SER A 315 -0.09 13.03 18.44
C SER A 315 1.31 13.38 18.91
N ASN A 316 2.32 13.23 18.04
CA ASN A 316 3.71 13.54 18.35
C ASN A 316 4.00 15.06 18.28
N ASP A 317 3.30 15.77 17.40
CA ASP A 317 3.40 17.24 17.28
C ASP A 317 2.60 18.01 18.35
N GLY A 318 1.85 17.32 19.23
CA GLY A 318 1.03 17.96 20.25
C GLY A 318 -0.26 18.57 19.71
N GLN A 319 -0.67 18.30 18.49
CA GLN A 319 -1.89 18.79 17.87
C GLN A 319 -3.11 17.95 18.26
N GLY A 320 -3.51 18.00 19.55
CA GLY A 320 -4.54 17.12 20.12
C GLY A 320 -5.86 17.11 19.37
N ALA A 321 -6.36 18.29 18.95
CA ALA A 321 -7.63 18.36 18.20
C ALA A 321 -7.56 17.59 16.87
N ALA A 322 -6.48 17.74 16.10
CA ALA A 322 -6.27 17.04 14.84
C ALA A 322 -6.11 15.53 15.06
N ALA A 323 -5.31 15.13 16.06
CA ALA A 323 -5.09 13.74 16.41
C ALA A 323 -6.40 13.02 16.81
N ILE A 324 -7.19 13.64 17.69
CA ILE A 324 -8.46 13.08 18.18
C ILE A 324 -9.48 12.97 17.02
N GLN A 325 -9.56 13.99 16.16
CA GLN A 325 -10.47 13.92 15.01
C GLN A 325 -10.06 12.83 14.03
N ALA A 326 -8.77 12.71 13.71
CA ALA A 326 -8.25 11.63 12.85
C ALA A 326 -8.51 10.25 13.46
N ALA A 327 -8.34 10.10 14.78
CA ALA A 327 -8.61 8.85 15.48
C ALA A 327 -10.10 8.46 15.47
N ARG A 328 -11.01 9.45 15.58
CA ARG A 328 -12.47 9.23 15.43
C ARG A 328 -12.83 8.79 14.01
N ASN A 329 -12.28 9.45 13.01
CA ASN A 329 -12.49 9.08 11.60
C ASN A 329 -11.97 7.67 11.31
N TYR A 330 -10.77 7.35 11.82
CA TYR A 330 -10.20 6.01 11.70
C TYR A 330 -11.08 4.94 12.36
N ALA A 331 -11.57 5.20 13.58
CA ALA A 331 -12.44 4.27 14.30
C ALA A 331 -13.80 4.07 13.62
N ALA A 332 -14.28 5.08 12.89
CA ALA A 332 -15.52 4.98 12.10
C ALA A 332 -15.31 4.20 10.79
N MET A 333 -14.11 4.27 10.20
CA MET A 333 -13.77 3.61 8.94
C MET A 333 -13.35 2.15 9.14
N MET A 334 -12.64 1.84 10.23
CA MET A 334 -12.01 0.54 10.44
C MET A 334 -12.66 -0.24 11.57
N ASP A 335 -13.23 -1.39 11.23
CA ASP A 335 -13.72 -2.34 12.23
C ASP A 335 -12.61 -2.70 13.22
N GLY A 336 -12.89 -2.52 14.51
CA GLY A 336 -11.90 -2.73 15.57
C GLY A 336 -10.91 -1.60 15.77
N GLY A 337 -10.98 -0.49 15.02
CA GLY A 337 -10.09 0.67 15.12
C GLY A 337 -10.29 1.56 16.38
N SER A 338 -11.31 1.31 17.17
CA SER A 338 -11.67 2.12 18.34
C SER A 338 -10.59 2.22 19.42
N TYR A 339 -9.69 1.23 19.52
CA TYR A 339 -8.57 1.31 20.46
C TYR A 339 -7.59 2.44 20.11
N TYR A 340 -7.44 2.81 18.84
CA TYR A 340 -6.64 3.99 18.47
C TYR A 340 -7.28 5.28 18.96
N GLN A 341 -8.61 5.37 18.91
CA GLN A 341 -9.33 6.50 19.51
C GLN A 341 -9.09 6.57 21.02
N ALA A 342 -9.21 5.44 21.74
CA ALA A 342 -8.97 5.37 23.16
C ALA A 342 -7.54 5.77 23.54
N LEU A 343 -6.53 5.25 22.82
CA LEU A 343 -5.12 5.60 23.04
C LEU A 343 -4.81 7.07 22.72
N THR A 344 -5.46 7.64 21.71
CA THR A 344 -5.28 9.05 21.38
C THR A 344 -5.87 9.96 22.46
N LEU A 345 -7.07 9.67 22.93
CA LEU A 345 -7.68 10.36 24.06
C LEU A 345 -6.83 10.22 25.33
N PHE A 346 -6.30 9.01 25.60
CA PHE A 346 -5.38 8.76 26.71
C PHE A 346 -4.13 9.67 26.64
N ARG A 347 -3.51 9.78 25.46
CA ARG A 347 -2.31 10.61 25.27
C ARG A 347 -2.54 12.07 25.65
N PHE A 348 -3.73 12.59 25.39
CA PHE A 348 -4.09 13.98 25.69
C PHE A 348 -4.85 14.18 27.00
N GLY A 349 -5.04 13.10 27.80
CA GLY A 349 -5.64 13.19 29.14
C GLY A 349 -7.15 13.36 29.18
N TYR A 350 -7.86 12.99 28.11
CA TYR A 350 -9.35 13.03 28.05
C TYR A 350 -9.95 11.78 28.68
N PHE A 351 -9.74 11.61 29.98
CA PHE A 351 -10.06 10.36 30.69
C PHE A 351 -11.56 10.11 30.79
N GLU A 352 -12.36 11.14 31.01
CA GLU A 352 -13.81 11.02 31.05
C GLU A 352 -14.37 10.56 29.71
N GLU A 353 -13.89 11.12 28.59
CA GLU A 353 -14.30 10.69 27.24
C GLU A 353 -13.91 9.23 26.96
N ILE A 354 -12.77 8.75 27.47
CA ILE A 354 -12.40 7.34 27.35
C ILE A 354 -13.44 6.45 28.04
N LEU A 355 -13.90 6.86 29.24
CA LEU A 355 -14.87 6.08 30.00
C LEU A 355 -16.24 6.01 29.31
N GLU A 356 -16.61 7.01 28.52
CA GLU A 356 -17.84 7.05 27.74
C GLU A 356 -17.82 6.17 26.47
N LEU A 357 -16.62 5.77 25.98
CA LEU A 357 -16.54 4.89 24.81
C LEU A 357 -17.17 3.52 25.11
N ASP A 358 -18.02 3.01 24.23
CA ASP A 358 -18.77 1.75 24.40
C ASP A 358 -18.46 0.68 23.32
N ASN A 359 -17.76 1.05 22.25
CA ASN A 359 -17.45 0.23 21.07
C ASN A 359 -16.13 -0.55 21.23
N ALA A 360 -16.02 -1.37 22.25
CA ALA A 360 -14.81 -2.15 22.53
C ALA A 360 -14.44 -3.10 21.37
N PRO A 361 -13.18 -3.09 20.89
CA PRO A 361 -12.76 -3.91 19.76
C PRO A 361 -12.66 -5.39 20.12
N GLN A 362 -12.64 -6.25 19.09
CA GLN A 362 -12.34 -7.67 19.19
C GLN A 362 -10.84 -7.93 19.03
N GLY A 363 -10.39 -9.16 19.39
CA GLY A 363 -8.98 -9.56 19.30
C GLY A 363 -8.16 -9.19 20.55
N ALA A 364 -7.15 -10.01 20.87
CA ALA A 364 -6.40 -9.86 22.10
C ALA A 364 -5.68 -8.52 22.24
N ILE A 365 -4.92 -8.11 21.20
CA ILE A 365 -4.14 -6.86 21.25
C ILE A 365 -5.05 -5.62 21.22
N PRO A 366 -5.95 -5.44 20.25
CA PRO A 366 -6.84 -4.28 20.25
C PRO A 366 -7.67 -4.17 21.53
N ARG A 367 -8.20 -5.29 22.01
CA ARG A 367 -8.97 -5.33 23.25
C ARG A 367 -8.13 -5.00 24.49
N GLY A 368 -6.92 -5.53 24.58
CA GLY A 368 -6.03 -5.26 25.71
C GLY A 368 -5.57 -3.79 25.75
N LEU A 369 -5.30 -3.16 24.60
CA LEU A 369 -4.97 -1.74 24.50
C LEU A 369 -6.18 -0.83 24.88
N TRP A 370 -7.36 -1.23 24.48
CA TRP A 370 -8.62 -0.61 24.92
C TRP A 370 -8.81 -0.75 26.45
N ASP A 371 -8.68 -1.95 26.99
CA ASP A 371 -8.82 -2.23 28.43
C ASP A 371 -7.76 -1.46 29.24
N PHE A 372 -6.53 -1.33 28.73
CA PHE A 372 -5.50 -0.46 29.30
C PHE A 372 -5.97 0.99 29.38
N SER A 373 -6.49 1.56 28.29
CA SER A 373 -6.97 2.94 28.25
C SER A 373 -8.11 3.17 29.25
N LYS A 374 -9.07 2.24 29.31
CA LYS A 374 -10.17 2.27 30.29
C LYS A 374 -9.68 2.17 31.75
N GLY A 375 -8.73 1.26 32.00
CA GLY A 375 -8.16 1.07 33.33
C GLY A 375 -7.37 2.29 33.81
N TYR A 376 -6.57 2.88 32.93
CA TYR A 376 -5.83 4.09 33.25
C TYR A 376 -6.76 5.29 33.48
N ALA A 377 -7.79 5.46 32.63
CA ALA A 377 -8.80 6.49 32.81
C ALA A 377 -9.55 6.35 34.14
N SER A 378 -9.93 5.11 34.52
CA SER A 378 -10.56 4.84 35.83
C SER A 378 -9.65 5.20 37.00
N LEU A 379 -8.34 4.89 36.92
CA LEU A 379 -7.37 5.30 37.94
C LEU A 379 -7.31 6.82 38.07
N ARG A 380 -7.26 7.55 36.95
CA ARG A 380 -7.12 9.02 36.92
C ARG A 380 -8.39 9.76 37.37
N THR A 381 -9.55 9.12 37.28
CA THR A 381 -10.83 9.62 37.76
C THR A 381 -11.17 9.12 39.18
N GLY A 382 -10.26 8.37 39.84
CA GLY A 382 -10.37 8.00 41.26
C GLY A 382 -11.01 6.64 41.52
N ASP A 383 -11.34 5.84 40.50
CA ASP A 383 -11.84 4.47 40.60
C ASP A 383 -10.74 3.44 40.46
N GLU A 384 -9.94 3.25 41.52
CA GLU A 384 -8.87 2.24 41.56
C GLU A 384 -9.41 0.82 41.44
N GLY A 385 -10.60 0.52 41.96
CA GLY A 385 -11.19 -0.79 41.87
C GLY A 385 -11.41 -1.24 40.44
N THR A 386 -12.01 -0.38 39.62
CA THR A 386 -12.20 -0.59 38.19
C THR A 386 -10.87 -0.62 37.43
N ALA A 387 -9.89 0.23 37.81
CA ALA A 387 -8.56 0.21 37.23
C ALA A 387 -7.87 -1.14 37.41
N ARG A 388 -7.93 -1.73 38.61
CA ARG A 388 -7.38 -3.09 38.90
C ARG A 388 -8.11 -4.20 38.15
N TRP A 389 -9.40 -4.08 37.97
CA TRP A 389 -10.18 -5.03 37.18
C TRP A 389 -9.71 -5.03 35.71
N TYR A 390 -9.52 -3.84 35.12
CA TYR A 390 -8.99 -3.72 33.76
C TYR A 390 -7.53 -4.23 33.67
N LEU A 391 -6.68 -3.91 34.65
CA LEU A 391 -5.30 -4.41 34.70
C LEU A 391 -5.26 -5.96 34.63
N ASN A 392 -6.12 -6.63 35.40
CA ASN A 392 -6.18 -8.09 35.35
C ASN A 392 -6.55 -8.62 33.96
N ARG A 393 -7.44 -7.96 33.26
CA ARG A 393 -7.81 -8.30 31.87
C ARG A 393 -6.66 -8.08 30.89
N VAL A 394 -5.91 -6.99 31.04
CA VAL A 394 -4.72 -6.73 30.22
C VAL A 394 -3.67 -7.81 30.43
N LYS A 395 -3.40 -8.19 31.71
CA LYS A 395 -2.47 -9.28 32.06
C LYS A 395 -2.94 -10.62 31.49
N GLN A 396 -4.21 -10.95 31.61
CA GLN A 396 -4.77 -12.16 31.01
C GLN A 396 -4.60 -12.14 29.48
N GLY A 397 -4.84 -11.00 28.82
CA GLY A 397 -4.60 -10.85 27.40
C GLY A 397 -3.13 -11.01 27.00
N ALA A 398 -2.18 -10.60 27.86
CA ALA A 398 -0.75 -10.82 27.65
C ALA A 398 -0.34 -12.31 27.79
N GLU A 399 -0.93 -13.03 28.74
CA GLU A 399 -0.62 -14.43 29.03
C GLU A 399 -1.28 -15.41 28.05
N GLU A 400 -2.54 -15.19 27.75
CA GLU A 400 -3.40 -16.14 27.01
C GLU A 400 -3.67 -15.65 25.55
N GLY A 401 -3.40 -14.40 25.27
CA GLY A 401 -3.77 -13.77 24.02
C GLY A 401 -2.98 -14.28 22.83
N ALA A 402 -3.69 -14.75 21.81
CA ALA A 402 -3.11 -15.04 20.51
C ALA A 402 -3.13 -13.77 19.64
N GLY A 403 -2.18 -13.67 18.73
CA GLY A 403 -2.13 -12.63 17.74
C GLY A 403 -0.80 -11.89 17.69
N VAL A 404 -0.60 -11.28 16.56
CA VAL A 404 0.60 -10.51 16.24
C VAL A 404 0.16 -9.21 15.56
N ILE A 405 0.71 -8.09 15.97
CA ILE A 405 0.56 -6.82 15.29
C ILE A 405 1.94 -6.30 14.86
N ARG A 406 2.12 -6.04 13.58
CA ARG A 406 3.40 -5.56 13.00
C ARG A 406 4.61 -6.42 13.40
N GLY A 407 4.42 -7.73 13.60
CA GLY A 407 5.48 -8.67 13.99
C GLY A 407 5.63 -8.88 15.51
N HIS A 408 4.93 -8.13 16.36
CA HIS A 408 5.04 -8.20 17.80
C HIS A 408 3.87 -8.98 18.43
N SER A 409 4.19 -9.84 19.40
CA SER A 409 3.20 -10.71 20.07
C SER A 409 2.30 -9.92 21.02
N ALA A 410 1.12 -10.50 21.34
CA ALA A 410 0.24 -9.99 22.38
C ALA A 410 0.97 -9.91 23.73
N ALA A 411 1.80 -10.89 24.07
CA ALA A 411 2.58 -10.91 25.31
C ALA A 411 3.50 -9.68 25.42
N SER A 412 4.21 -9.31 24.34
CA SER A 412 5.10 -8.15 24.34
C SER A 412 4.31 -6.83 24.46
N ILE A 413 3.34 -6.61 23.57
CA ILE A 413 2.59 -5.34 23.52
C ILE A 413 1.77 -5.12 24.80
N LEU A 414 1.03 -6.14 25.25
CA LEU A 414 0.19 -6.01 26.44
C LEU A 414 0.99 -6.07 27.72
N GLY A 415 2.16 -6.73 27.72
CA GLY A 415 3.11 -6.68 28.83
C GLY A 415 3.62 -5.28 29.13
N ILE A 416 3.91 -4.49 28.09
CA ILE A 416 4.32 -3.07 28.21
C ILE A 416 3.21 -2.27 28.91
N VAL A 417 1.99 -2.29 28.37
CA VAL A 417 0.89 -1.49 28.91
C VAL A 417 0.40 -1.96 30.27
N ALA A 418 0.50 -3.29 30.55
CA ALA A 418 0.24 -3.81 31.88
C ALA A 418 1.24 -3.27 32.92
N SER A 419 2.54 -3.24 32.57
CA SER A 419 3.59 -2.67 33.43
C SER A 419 3.34 -1.19 33.74
N ILE A 420 2.92 -0.42 32.71
CA ILE A 420 2.57 0.99 32.89
C ILE A 420 1.38 1.15 33.84
N LEU A 421 0.27 0.43 33.62
CA LEU A 421 -0.94 0.60 34.44
C LEU A 421 -0.70 0.14 35.87
N GLU A 422 -0.01 -0.99 36.09
CA GLU A 422 0.32 -1.48 37.42
C GLU A 422 1.27 -0.54 38.16
N GLY A 423 2.32 -0.05 37.48
CA GLY A 423 3.26 0.93 38.01
C GLY A 423 2.54 2.21 38.45
N GLU A 424 1.61 2.71 37.68
CA GLU A 424 0.81 3.88 38.02
C GLU A 424 -0.14 3.63 39.21
N ILE A 425 -0.74 2.45 39.33
CA ILE A 425 -1.53 2.06 40.50
C ILE A 425 -0.66 2.01 41.77
N LEU A 426 0.55 1.42 41.69
CA LEU A 426 1.50 1.40 42.81
C LEU A 426 1.99 2.80 43.18
N ARG A 427 2.28 3.65 42.19
CA ARG A 427 2.66 5.04 42.42
C ARG A 427 1.55 5.82 43.17
N ALA A 428 0.29 5.62 42.77
CA ALA A 428 -0.87 6.24 43.44
C ALA A 428 -0.99 5.82 44.90
N ASN A 429 -0.55 4.58 45.24
CA ASN A 429 -0.51 4.04 46.60
C ASN A 429 0.83 4.27 47.34
N SER A 430 1.68 5.16 46.84
CA SER A 430 2.99 5.51 47.42
C SER A 430 4.02 4.38 47.45
N ASN A 431 3.83 3.29 46.71
CA ASN A 431 4.75 2.17 46.55
C ASN A 431 5.77 2.48 45.44
N ILE A 432 6.56 3.54 45.64
CA ILE A 432 7.38 4.18 44.58
C ILE A 432 8.46 3.25 44.02
N ARG A 433 9.13 2.44 44.87
CA ARG A 433 10.19 1.54 44.42
C ARG A 433 9.63 0.47 43.47
N GLU A 434 8.57 -0.21 43.88
CA GLU A 434 7.93 -1.24 43.08
C GLU A 434 7.34 -0.67 41.78
N ALA A 435 6.83 0.59 41.82
CA ALA A 435 6.36 1.27 40.63
C ALA A 435 7.49 1.50 39.62
N ILE A 436 8.68 1.95 40.09
CA ILE A 436 9.85 2.15 39.22
C ILE A 436 10.28 0.83 38.59
N ASP A 437 10.44 -0.25 39.40
CA ASP A 437 10.85 -1.58 38.91
C ASP A 437 9.91 -2.09 37.78
N LEU A 438 8.59 -1.82 37.91
CA LEU A 438 7.62 -2.20 36.87
C LEU A 438 7.71 -1.32 35.61
N LEU A 439 7.91 -0.02 35.76
CA LEU A 439 8.05 0.89 34.62
C LEU A 439 9.35 0.61 33.85
N GLU A 440 10.45 0.31 34.55
CA GLU A 440 11.72 -0.13 33.95
C GLU A 440 11.53 -1.44 33.15
N ARG A 441 10.78 -2.40 33.70
CA ARG A 441 10.43 -3.61 32.96
C ARG A 441 9.61 -3.30 31.69
N GLY A 442 8.71 -2.32 31.75
CA GLY A 442 7.97 -1.86 30.59
C GLY A 442 8.89 -1.34 29.48
N VAL A 443 9.92 -0.56 29.86
CA VAL A 443 10.95 -0.08 28.93
C VAL A 443 11.78 -1.22 28.33
N GLU A 444 12.21 -2.18 29.15
CA GLU A 444 12.94 -3.38 28.67
C GLU A 444 12.14 -4.17 27.62
N LEU A 445 10.81 -4.29 27.82
CA LEU A 445 9.94 -4.94 26.84
C LEU A 445 9.78 -4.11 25.58
N GLU A 446 9.74 -2.78 25.66
CA GLU A 446 9.66 -1.86 24.53
C GLU A 446 10.96 -1.89 23.71
N ASP A 447 12.12 -1.85 24.36
CA ASP A 447 13.44 -1.95 23.72
C ASP A 447 13.61 -3.29 22.97
N GLY A 448 12.88 -4.33 23.37
CA GLY A 448 12.81 -5.61 22.67
C GLY A 448 11.88 -5.64 21.44
N LEU A 449 11.17 -4.55 21.15
CA LEU A 449 10.35 -4.42 19.94
C LEU A 449 11.24 -3.92 18.78
N MET A 450 11.31 -4.68 17.70
CA MET A 450 12.07 -4.31 16.49
C MET A 450 11.19 -3.61 15.45
#